data_559f810eab6de64fd5d89dd118c17016
#
_entry.id   559f810eab6de64fd5d89dd118c17016
#
_cell.length_a   1.000
_cell.length_b   1.000
_cell.length_c   1.000
_cell.angle_alpha   90.00
_cell.angle_beta   90.00
_cell.angle_gamma   90.00
#
_symmetry.space_group_name_H-M   'P 1'
#
loop_
_entity.id
_entity.type
_entity.pdbx_description
1 polymer ?
#
loop_
_entity_poly.entity_id
_entity_poly.type
_entity_poly.pdbx_seq_one_letter_code
_entity_poly.pdbx_strand_id
1 'polypeptide(L)'
;MTVYIMKKKNYKRKRGPVQAKKVTYDGIKFASGLERYMYQALKKAKIKATYEGATFEIVEDFMFDNASYERTANGKGEFKQRGRKKILPIKYTPDFICPNYSFIIECKGRANESFPLRWKLFKKYVVKNYPDTILFKPQNQKECDETTRLILSYLKSVSY
;
A
#
# COMPACT_ATOMS: atom_id res chain seq x y z
N MET A 1 -39.88 -42.18 -24.20
CA MET A 1 -39.53 -41.49 -22.93
C MET A 1 -38.06 -41.10 -22.99
N THR A 2 -37.74 -39.86 -23.35
CA THR A 2 -36.36 -39.40 -23.57
C THR A 2 -35.88 -38.71 -22.29
N VAL A 3 -34.89 -39.31 -21.60
CA VAL A 3 -34.32 -38.79 -20.37
C VAL A 3 -33.27 -37.73 -20.72
N TYR A 4 -33.54 -36.49 -20.43
CA TYR A 4 -32.56 -35.38 -20.55
C TYR A 4 -31.61 -35.39 -19.34
N ILE A 5 -30.34 -35.81 -19.56
CA ILE A 5 -29.31 -35.73 -18.55
C ILE A 5 -28.77 -34.30 -18.57
N MET A 6 -29.13 -33.47 -17.56
CA MET A 6 -28.52 -32.15 -17.34
C MET A 6 -27.06 -32.31 -16.92
N LYS A 7 -26.12 -31.88 -17.78
CA LYS A 7 -24.69 -31.74 -17.42
C LYS A 7 -24.55 -30.67 -16.36
N LYS A 8 -24.16 -31.04 -15.13
CA LYS A 8 -23.77 -30.08 -14.07
C LYS A 8 -22.58 -29.26 -14.56
N LYS A 9 -22.77 -27.92 -14.74
CA LYS A 9 -21.67 -26.98 -14.96
C LYS A 9 -20.82 -26.94 -13.69
N ASN A 10 -19.58 -27.44 -13.79
CA ASN A 10 -18.57 -27.25 -12.73
C ASN A 10 -18.21 -25.77 -12.64
N TYR A 11 -18.79 -25.05 -11.70
CA TYR A 11 -18.35 -23.71 -11.32
C TYR A 11 -16.96 -23.84 -10.68
N LYS A 12 -15.91 -23.44 -11.42
CA LYS A 12 -14.58 -23.23 -10.82
C LYS A 12 -14.74 -22.19 -9.71
N ARG A 13 -14.55 -22.59 -8.44
CA ARG A 13 -14.51 -21.68 -7.31
C ARG A 13 -13.49 -20.59 -7.65
N LYS A 14 -13.93 -19.32 -7.68
CA LYS A 14 -13.02 -18.16 -7.77
C LYS A 14 -12.04 -18.30 -6.60
N ARG A 15 -10.75 -18.44 -6.87
CA ARG A 15 -9.71 -18.41 -5.84
C ARG A 15 -9.85 -17.07 -5.12
N GLY A 16 -9.91 -17.10 -3.79
CA GLY A 16 -9.91 -15.90 -2.96
C GLY A 16 -8.67 -15.03 -3.22
N PRO A 17 -8.60 -13.82 -2.67
CA PRO A 17 -7.48 -12.92 -2.88
C PRO A 17 -6.17 -13.64 -2.51
N VAL A 18 -5.20 -13.61 -3.44
CA VAL A 18 -3.87 -14.18 -3.21
C VAL A 18 -3.19 -13.35 -2.12
N GLN A 19 -3.02 -13.94 -0.94
CA GLN A 19 -2.26 -13.29 0.12
C GLN A 19 -0.77 -13.34 -0.22
N ALA A 20 -0.09 -12.19 -0.11
CA ALA A 20 1.35 -12.12 -0.25
C ALA A 20 2.03 -12.96 0.85
N LYS A 21 3.03 -13.75 0.49
CA LYS A 21 3.81 -14.51 1.47
C LYS A 21 4.87 -13.62 2.10
N LYS A 22 4.88 -13.53 3.42
CA LYS A 22 5.93 -12.85 4.19
C LYS A 22 7.28 -13.55 3.98
N VAL A 23 8.34 -12.77 3.79
CA VAL A 23 9.68 -13.28 3.50
C VAL A 23 10.70 -12.57 4.38
N THR A 24 11.58 -13.31 5.04
CA THR A 24 12.68 -12.72 5.82
C THR A 24 13.98 -12.73 4.99
N TYR A 25 14.67 -11.60 4.96
CA TYR A 25 15.97 -11.41 4.30
C TYR A 25 16.76 -10.32 5.01
N ASP A 26 18.06 -10.50 5.24
CA ASP A 26 18.93 -9.57 6.00
C ASP A 26 18.37 -9.20 7.40
N GLY A 27 17.67 -10.13 8.06
CA GLY A 27 17.01 -9.86 9.35
C GLY A 27 15.73 -9.04 9.26
N ILE A 28 15.35 -8.57 8.07
CA ILE A 28 14.13 -7.79 7.84
C ILE A 28 13.00 -8.72 7.38
N LYS A 29 11.83 -8.55 7.96
CA LYS A 29 10.62 -9.30 7.62
C LYS A 29 9.75 -8.50 6.66
N PHE A 30 9.83 -8.80 5.37
CA PHE A 30 9.04 -8.16 4.31
C PHE A 30 7.63 -8.74 4.23
N ALA A 31 6.64 -7.90 3.97
CA ALA A 31 5.26 -8.33 3.79
C ALA A 31 5.04 -9.07 2.46
N SER A 32 5.91 -8.88 1.47
CA SER A 32 5.83 -9.53 0.16
C SER A 32 7.20 -9.85 -0.46
N GLY A 33 7.21 -10.76 -1.43
CA GLY A 33 8.39 -11.04 -2.25
C GLY A 33 8.82 -9.85 -3.13
N LEU A 34 7.89 -8.98 -3.52
CA LEU A 34 8.19 -7.78 -4.31
C LEU A 34 8.94 -6.74 -3.48
N GLU A 35 8.55 -6.52 -2.22
CA GLU A 35 9.26 -5.64 -1.29
C GLU A 35 10.69 -6.14 -1.04
N ARG A 36 10.87 -7.46 -0.80
CA ARG A 36 12.20 -8.05 -0.69
C ARG A 36 13.04 -7.80 -1.95
N TYR A 37 12.45 -8.00 -3.15
CA TYR A 37 13.15 -7.76 -4.41
C TYR A 37 13.58 -6.29 -4.54
N MET A 38 12.69 -5.35 -4.24
CA MET A 38 13.00 -3.91 -4.25
C MET A 38 14.14 -3.58 -3.28
N TYR A 39 14.11 -4.14 -2.06
CA TYR A 39 15.19 -3.99 -1.09
C TYR A 39 16.54 -4.46 -1.66
N GLN A 40 16.58 -5.65 -2.28
CA GLN A 40 17.80 -6.18 -2.90
C GLN A 40 18.31 -5.30 -4.05
N ALA A 41 17.41 -4.77 -4.88
CA ALA A 41 17.75 -3.86 -5.97
C ALA A 41 18.36 -2.54 -5.45
N LEU A 42 17.74 -1.93 -4.43
CA LEU A 42 18.26 -0.72 -3.76
C LEU A 42 19.63 -0.97 -3.14
N LYS A 43 19.79 -2.08 -2.41
CA LYS A 43 21.07 -2.47 -1.77
C LYS A 43 22.18 -2.67 -2.81
N LYS A 44 21.90 -3.39 -3.90
CA LYS A 44 22.85 -3.62 -5.00
C LYS A 44 23.28 -2.31 -5.66
N ALA A 45 22.36 -1.38 -5.82
CA ALA A 45 22.61 -0.06 -6.39
C ALA A 45 23.22 0.94 -5.39
N LYS A 46 23.44 0.54 -4.13
CA LYS A 46 23.93 1.39 -3.02
C LYS A 46 23.06 2.63 -2.77
N ILE A 47 21.76 2.51 -3.06
CA ILE A 47 20.75 3.55 -2.79
C ILE A 47 20.29 3.43 -1.33
N LYS A 48 20.39 4.53 -0.57
CA LYS A 48 19.95 4.56 0.83
C LYS A 48 18.43 4.76 0.88
N ALA A 49 17.74 3.79 1.44
CA ALA A 49 16.31 3.86 1.76
C ALA A 49 16.02 2.96 2.96
N THR A 50 15.07 3.36 3.81
CA THR A 50 14.66 2.61 5.00
C THR A 50 13.33 1.93 4.73
N TYR A 51 13.24 0.64 5.01
CA TYR A 51 12.01 -0.13 4.93
C TYR A 51 11.08 0.26 6.07
N GLU A 52 9.82 0.62 5.75
CA GLU A 52 8.80 1.12 6.70
C GLU A 52 9.35 2.21 7.66
N GLY A 53 10.24 3.07 7.14
CA GLY A 53 11.01 4.02 7.94
C GLY A 53 10.22 5.15 8.59
N ALA A 54 8.99 5.45 8.14
CA ALA A 54 8.10 6.44 8.73
C ALA A 54 6.64 6.12 8.47
N THR A 55 5.78 6.58 9.39
CA THR A 55 4.31 6.52 9.27
C THR A 55 3.76 7.92 9.26
N PHE A 56 2.94 8.25 8.27
CA PHE A 56 2.34 9.55 8.07
C PHE A 56 0.86 9.55 8.45
N GLU A 57 0.40 10.56 9.17
CA GLU A 57 -1.02 10.82 9.38
C GLU A 57 -1.56 11.58 8.18
N ILE A 58 -2.17 10.85 7.23
CA ILE A 58 -2.66 11.42 5.97
C ILE A 58 -4.04 12.06 6.08
N VAL A 59 -4.78 11.72 7.13
CA VAL A 59 -5.99 12.40 7.59
C VAL A 59 -5.91 12.47 9.11
N GLU A 60 -5.97 13.67 9.65
CA GLU A 60 -5.96 13.89 11.10
C GLU A 60 -7.20 13.31 11.78
N ASP A 61 -7.11 13.03 13.08
CA ASP A 61 -8.26 12.65 13.87
C ASP A 61 -9.22 13.84 14.05
N PHE A 62 -10.49 13.56 14.24
CA PHE A 62 -11.51 14.59 14.45
C PHE A 62 -12.68 14.11 15.30
N MET A 63 -13.41 15.04 15.89
CA MET A 63 -14.68 14.74 16.53
C MET A 63 -15.80 14.72 15.50
N PHE A 64 -16.53 13.62 15.46
CA PHE A 64 -17.77 13.52 14.69
C PHE A 64 -18.94 13.76 15.62
N ASP A 65 -19.44 14.97 15.65
CA ASP A 65 -20.46 15.42 16.59
C ASP A 65 -21.89 15.03 16.18
N ASN A 66 -22.08 14.59 14.94
CA ASN A 66 -23.39 14.20 14.43
C ASN A 66 -23.80 12.81 14.90
N ALA A 67 -25.11 12.56 14.90
CA ALA A 67 -25.65 11.21 15.05
C ALA A 67 -25.35 10.36 13.80
N SER A 68 -24.99 9.10 14.01
CA SER A 68 -24.83 8.10 12.96
C SER A 68 -25.39 6.77 13.43
N TYR A 69 -26.39 6.27 12.71
CA TYR A 69 -27.02 4.99 13.02
C TYR A 69 -26.39 3.90 12.15
N GLU A 70 -25.69 2.99 12.77
CA GLU A 70 -24.92 1.96 12.07
C GLU A 70 -24.71 0.72 12.93
N ARG A 71 -24.34 -0.39 12.28
CA ARG A 71 -23.79 -1.57 12.97
C ARG A 71 -22.31 -1.33 13.25
N THR A 72 -21.64 -2.28 13.91
CA THR A 72 -20.18 -2.26 14.03
C THR A 72 -19.50 -2.41 12.67
N ALA A 73 -18.24 -2.00 12.55
CA ALA A 73 -17.49 -2.01 11.28
C ALA A 73 -17.43 -3.40 10.59
N ASN A 74 -17.57 -4.49 11.35
CA ASN A 74 -17.64 -5.85 10.81
C ASN A 74 -19.06 -6.27 10.35
N GLY A 75 -20.02 -5.35 10.34
CA GLY A 75 -21.43 -5.60 9.97
C GLY A 75 -22.25 -6.38 10.98
N LYS A 76 -21.67 -6.72 12.13
CA LYS A 76 -22.33 -7.45 13.24
C LYS A 76 -22.91 -6.46 14.26
N GLY A 77 -23.62 -7.01 15.23
CA GLY A 77 -24.19 -6.25 16.31
C GLY A 77 -25.48 -5.53 15.93
N GLU A 78 -25.99 -4.75 16.86
CA GLU A 78 -27.23 -4.01 16.77
C GLU A 78 -27.07 -2.74 15.95
N PHE A 79 -28.07 -2.40 15.12
CA PHE A 79 -28.17 -1.12 14.42
C PHE A 79 -28.62 -0.05 15.40
N LYS A 80 -27.70 0.82 15.81
CA LYS A 80 -27.96 1.88 16.80
C LYS A 80 -27.07 3.09 16.58
N GLN A 81 -27.36 4.17 17.33
CA GLN A 81 -26.56 5.39 17.31
C GLN A 81 -25.11 5.10 17.74
N ARG A 82 -24.13 5.39 16.84
CA ARG A 82 -22.68 5.20 17.04
C ARG A 82 -21.85 6.42 16.63
N GLY A 83 -22.51 7.54 16.32
CA GLY A 83 -21.86 8.83 16.13
C GLY A 83 -21.46 9.48 17.45
N ARG A 84 -21.22 10.78 17.44
CA ARG A 84 -20.75 11.59 18.58
C ARG A 84 -19.52 10.98 19.25
N LYS A 85 -18.53 10.70 18.43
CA LYS A 85 -17.28 10.05 18.87
C LYS A 85 -16.08 10.60 18.13
N LYS A 86 -14.91 10.43 18.73
CA LYS A 86 -13.64 10.71 18.07
C LYS A 86 -13.39 9.70 16.95
N ILE A 87 -13.10 10.20 15.76
CA ILE A 87 -12.64 9.40 14.61
C ILE A 87 -11.12 9.41 14.63
N LEU A 88 -10.53 8.21 14.60
CA LEU A 88 -9.09 8.06 14.63
C LEU A 88 -8.43 8.50 13.32
N PRO A 89 -7.16 8.91 13.35
CA PRO A 89 -6.46 9.34 12.14
C PRO A 89 -6.30 8.21 11.15
N ILE A 90 -6.23 8.55 9.85
CA ILE A 90 -5.84 7.61 8.82
C ILE A 90 -4.33 7.71 8.64
N LYS A 91 -3.61 6.62 8.90
CA LYS A 91 -2.16 6.53 8.81
C LYS A 91 -1.73 5.77 7.56
N TYR A 92 -0.57 6.15 7.00
CA TYR A 92 0.04 5.50 5.86
C TYR A 92 1.53 5.26 6.12
N THR A 93 1.97 4.03 5.94
CA THR A 93 3.38 3.63 6.05
C THR A 93 3.81 3.10 4.68
N PRO A 94 4.57 3.86 3.89
CA PRO A 94 5.13 3.38 2.62
C PRO A 94 6.25 2.38 2.84
N ASP A 95 6.52 1.54 1.84
CA ASP A 95 7.48 0.46 1.97
C ASP A 95 8.93 0.96 2.12
N PHE A 96 9.35 1.95 1.32
CA PHE A 96 10.71 2.49 1.41
C PHE A 96 10.72 4.01 1.36
N ILE A 97 11.57 4.61 2.18
CA ILE A 97 11.73 6.05 2.30
C ILE A 97 13.22 6.41 2.24
N CYS A 98 13.57 7.35 1.36
CA CYS A 98 14.89 7.97 1.38
C CYS A 98 15.06 8.86 2.63
N PRO A 99 16.22 8.86 3.30
CA PRO A 99 16.43 9.63 4.54
C PRO A 99 16.10 11.13 4.44
N ASN A 100 16.31 11.74 3.28
CA ASN A 100 15.99 13.16 3.04
C ASN A 100 14.63 13.36 2.36
N TYR A 101 13.78 12.33 2.28
CA TYR A 101 12.46 12.36 1.63
C TYR A 101 12.46 12.74 0.14
N SER A 102 13.62 12.66 -0.55
CA SER A 102 13.67 12.97 -1.99
C SER A 102 12.89 11.97 -2.85
N PHE A 103 12.73 10.73 -2.37
CA PHE A 103 11.84 9.75 -2.97
C PHE A 103 11.22 8.80 -1.94
N ILE A 104 10.05 8.27 -2.31
CA ILE A 104 9.31 7.25 -1.54
C ILE A 104 8.84 6.17 -2.51
N ILE A 105 8.92 4.90 -2.08
CA ILE A 105 8.54 3.75 -2.90
C ILE A 105 7.44 2.95 -2.18
N GLU A 106 6.40 2.59 -2.91
CA GLU A 106 5.34 1.66 -2.51
C GLU A 106 5.31 0.47 -3.48
N CYS A 107 5.66 -0.72 -3.02
CA CYS A 107 5.62 -1.94 -3.82
C CYS A 107 4.22 -2.56 -3.81
N LYS A 108 3.49 -2.51 -4.93
CA LYS A 108 2.10 -2.95 -4.96
C LYS A 108 1.78 -3.85 -6.15
N GLY A 109 2.00 -5.16 -5.99
CA GLY A 109 1.71 -6.11 -7.05
C GLY A 109 0.21 -6.19 -7.38
N ARG A 110 -0.65 -6.41 -6.39
CA ARG A 110 -2.11 -6.36 -6.53
C ARG A 110 -2.70 -5.43 -5.47
N ALA A 111 -3.41 -4.41 -5.91
CA ALA A 111 -4.13 -3.50 -5.02
C ALA A 111 -5.38 -4.18 -4.43
N ASN A 112 -5.64 -4.00 -3.13
CA ASN A 112 -6.93 -4.27 -2.53
C ASN A 112 -7.87 -3.07 -2.76
N GLU A 113 -9.16 -3.21 -2.42
CA GLU A 113 -10.17 -2.17 -2.68
C GLU A 113 -9.88 -0.82 -2.00
N SER A 114 -9.29 -0.82 -0.82
CA SER A 114 -8.98 0.40 -0.05
C SER A 114 -7.70 1.11 -0.51
N PHE A 115 -6.78 0.41 -1.17
CA PHE A 115 -5.49 0.96 -1.54
C PHE A 115 -5.56 2.16 -2.49
N PRO A 116 -6.38 2.16 -3.58
CA PRO A 116 -6.46 3.31 -4.49
C PRO A 116 -6.86 4.61 -3.78
N LEU A 117 -7.80 4.54 -2.83
CA LEU A 117 -8.22 5.70 -2.04
C LEU A 117 -7.08 6.18 -1.12
N ARG A 118 -6.47 5.27 -0.37
CA ARG A 118 -5.36 5.58 0.53
C ARG A 118 -4.16 6.17 -0.22
N TRP A 119 -3.85 5.66 -1.42
CA TRP A 119 -2.79 6.18 -2.27
C TRP A 119 -3.08 7.60 -2.78
N LYS A 120 -4.34 7.93 -3.12
CA LYS A 120 -4.75 9.30 -3.47
C LYS A 120 -4.59 10.25 -2.28
N LEU A 121 -5.02 9.84 -1.09
CA LEU A 121 -4.85 10.63 0.13
C LEU A 121 -3.38 10.84 0.47
N PHE A 122 -2.54 9.82 0.32
CA PHE A 122 -1.10 9.94 0.52
C PHE A 122 -0.45 10.90 -0.48
N LYS A 123 -0.83 10.86 -1.76
CA LYS A 123 -0.36 11.83 -2.75
C LYS A 123 -0.75 13.27 -2.38
N LYS A 124 -1.99 13.49 -1.91
CA LYS A 124 -2.44 14.79 -1.42
C LYS A 124 -1.60 15.27 -0.23
N TYR A 125 -1.27 14.37 0.69
CA TYR A 125 -0.41 14.64 1.83
C TYR A 125 1.01 15.01 1.37
N VAL A 126 1.60 14.24 0.48
CA VAL A 126 2.97 14.44 -0.02
C VAL A 126 3.10 15.77 -0.75
N VAL A 127 2.19 16.12 -1.65
CA VAL A 127 2.28 17.39 -2.39
C VAL A 127 2.18 18.61 -1.46
N LYS A 128 1.48 18.49 -0.33
CA LYS A 128 1.35 19.56 0.67
C LYS A 128 2.60 19.70 1.55
N ASN A 129 3.20 18.58 1.97
CA ASN A 129 4.24 18.58 3.00
C ASN A 129 5.65 18.36 2.46
N TYR A 130 5.76 17.71 1.30
CA TYR A 130 7.03 17.31 0.65
C TYR A 130 6.92 17.50 -0.86
N PRO A 131 6.81 18.74 -1.37
CA PRO A 131 6.45 19.03 -2.77
C PRO A 131 7.47 18.49 -3.79
N ASP A 132 8.74 18.29 -3.38
CA ASP A 132 9.81 17.82 -4.25
C ASP A 132 10.00 16.30 -4.19
N THR A 133 9.20 15.58 -3.40
CA THR A 133 9.31 14.13 -3.26
C THR A 133 8.81 13.40 -4.50
N ILE A 134 9.64 12.53 -5.05
CA ILE A 134 9.23 11.62 -6.14
C ILE A 134 8.61 10.36 -5.55
N LEU A 135 7.45 9.98 -6.05
CA LEU A 135 6.77 8.74 -5.67
C LEU A 135 6.96 7.66 -6.74
N PHE A 136 7.37 6.47 -6.33
CA PHE A 136 7.45 5.28 -7.17
C PHE A 136 6.47 4.22 -6.67
N LYS A 137 5.82 3.54 -7.61
CA LYS A 137 4.88 2.46 -7.28
C LYS A 137 5.08 1.26 -8.22
N PRO A 138 6.19 0.52 -8.06
CA PRO A 138 6.43 -0.68 -8.86
C PRO A 138 5.43 -1.80 -8.52
N GLN A 139 4.96 -2.51 -9.57
CA GLN A 139 4.02 -3.62 -9.46
C GLN A 139 4.65 -4.99 -9.74
N ASN A 140 5.85 -5.01 -10.28
CA ASN A 140 6.61 -6.21 -10.64
C ASN A 140 8.12 -5.94 -10.57
N GLN A 141 8.93 -6.99 -10.73
CA GLN A 141 10.40 -6.91 -10.64
C GLN A 141 11.01 -5.96 -11.69
N LYS A 142 10.50 -5.99 -12.93
CA LYS A 142 10.96 -5.09 -14.00
C LYS A 142 10.77 -3.62 -13.63
N GLU A 143 9.64 -3.29 -13.01
CA GLU A 143 9.37 -1.94 -12.55
C GLU A 143 10.21 -1.56 -11.32
N CYS A 144 10.59 -2.53 -10.46
CA CYS A 144 11.58 -2.31 -9.41
C CYS A 144 12.96 -1.94 -9.97
N ASP A 145 13.42 -2.64 -11.01
CA ASP A 145 14.69 -2.35 -11.70
C ASP A 145 14.62 -0.96 -12.35
N GLU A 146 13.52 -0.63 -13.01
CA GLU A 146 13.32 0.68 -13.61
C GLU A 146 13.26 1.80 -12.55
N THR A 147 12.61 1.57 -11.42
CA THR A 147 12.61 2.49 -10.27
C THR A 147 14.04 2.78 -9.80
N THR A 148 14.86 1.74 -9.65
CA THR A 148 16.27 1.87 -9.27
C THR A 148 17.05 2.70 -10.29
N ARG A 149 16.86 2.46 -11.60
CA ARG A 149 17.49 3.21 -12.67
C ARG A 149 17.12 4.70 -12.66
N LEU A 150 15.82 5.00 -12.47
CA LEU A 150 15.32 6.37 -12.40
C LEU A 150 15.86 7.12 -11.17
N ILE A 151 15.92 6.46 -10.00
CA ILE A 151 16.52 7.05 -8.79
C ILE A 151 18.00 7.38 -9.02
N LEU A 152 18.77 6.47 -9.62
CA LEU A 152 20.18 6.71 -9.92
C LEU A 152 20.37 7.90 -10.87
N SER A 153 19.52 8.03 -11.92
CA SER A 153 19.54 9.18 -12.83
C SER A 153 19.24 10.49 -12.09
N TYR A 154 18.22 10.49 -11.23
CA TYR A 154 17.86 11.64 -10.41
C TYR A 154 19.01 12.05 -9.48
N LEU A 155 19.60 11.11 -8.72
CA LEU A 155 20.70 11.39 -7.80
C LEU A 155 21.93 11.98 -8.53
N LYS A 156 22.22 11.54 -9.74
CA LYS A 156 23.28 12.14 -10.58
C LYS A 156 22.96 13.59 -10.98
N SER A 157 21.71 13.89 -11.30
CA SER A 157 21.31 15.24 -11.73
C SER A 157 21.35 16.30 -10.61
N VAL A 158 21.20 15.89 -9.34
CA VAL A 158 21.23 16.81 -8.18
C VAL A 158 22.60 16.89 -7.50
N SER A 159 23.58 16.13 -7.97
CA SER A 159 24.96 16.13 -7.44
C SER A 159 25.90 17.11 -8.19
N TYR A 160 25.35 17.97 -9.07
CA TYR A 160 26.08 19.03 -9.79
C TYR A 160 25.71 20.41 -9.29
#